data_eec4fc624725499a3ea7224b1b63a486
#
_entry.id   eec4fc624725499a3ea7224b1b63a486
#
_cell.length_a   1.000
_cell.length_b   1.000
_cell.length_c   1.000
_cell.angle_alpha   90.00
_cell.angle_beta   90.00
_cell.angle_gamma   90.00
#
_symmetry.space_group_name_H-M   'P 1'
#
loop_
_entity.id
_entity.type
_entity.pdbx_description
1 polymer ?
#
loop_
_entity_poly.entity_id
_entity_poly.type
_entity_poly.pdbx_seq_one_letter_code
_entity_poly.pdbx_strand_id
1 'polypeptide(L)'
;MTRSTTFKASIFAGLLAVFGTSAHAADLTVGANIGNVPWEFEDASGKVSGFEVDLVNEIAKRLGKTVEFVNTPFNGLFPAVQSGRINMAISSITITEKRLESVTFAQPYYDSDQSLTVTAASGITGLKDMGGKVVGVDTGSTGDMWAEGHKDEYKLGEIRRFEGLQPAMLDLVAGRVDGYISDIPALLYYVKDKPELKVVERIPTGEKYSIMFNKNDPLATEVNAVITTLKQEGFIAKLHETWFGAKAEDTTSTVAVLDMPKGK
;
A
#
# COMPACT_ATOMS: atom_id res chain seq x y z
N MET A 1 -76.39 -40.68 29.21
CA MET A 1 -75.66 -39.58 29.92
C MET A 1 -74.20 -39.57 29.38
N THR A 2 -73.97 -38.75 28.42
CA THR A 2 -72.63 -38.64 27.73
C THR A 2 -72.09 -37.23 27.97
N ARG A 3 -71.02 -37.13 28.79
CA ARG A 3 -70.32 -35.85 29.04
C ARG A 3 -69.32 -35.59 27.94
N SER A 4 -69.52 -34.48 27.20
CA SER A 4 -68.58 -33.92 26.25
C SER A 4 -67.53 -33.08 26.98
N THR A 5 -66.28 -33.39 26.81
CA THR A 5 -65.16 -32.64 27.35
C THR A 5 -64.54 -31.81 26.23
N THR A 6 -64.74 -30.52 26.26
CA THR A 6 -64.17 -29.55 25.30
C THR A 6 -62.75 -29.21 25.70
N PHE A 7 -61.80 -29.54 24.83
CA PHE A 7 -60.36 -29.22 24.99
C PHE A 7 -60.12 -27.82 24.36
N LYS A 8 -59.73 -26.83 25.17
CA LYS A 8 -59.34 -25.51 24.70
C LYS A 8 -57.86 -25.54 24.38
N ALA A 9 -57.50 -25.50 23.11
CA ALA A 9 -56.11 -25.32 22.65
C ALA A 9 -55.75 -23.84 22.67
N SER A 10 -54.86 -23.44 23.56
CA SER A 10 -54.26 -22.10 23.58
C SER A 10 -53.09 -22.06 22.62
N ILE A 11 -53.23 -21.31 21.55
CA ILE A 11 -52.15 -21.06 20.59
C ILE A 11 -51.29 -19.93 21.15
N PHE A 12 -50.06 -20.26 21.56
CA PHE A 12 -49.05 -19.28 21.99
C PHE A 12 -48.29 -18.85 20.72
N ALA A 13 -48.64 -17.69 20.18
CA ALA A 13 -47.92 -17.08 19.07
C ALA A 13 -46.65 -16.42 19.62
N GLY A 14 -45.51 -17.13 19.52
CA GLY A 14 -44.19 -16.59 19.84
C GLY A 14 -43.75 -15.61 18.76
N LEU A 15 -43.65 -14.32 19.09
CA LEU A 15 -43.12 -13.27 18.24
C LEU A 15 -41.58 -13.40 18.25
N LEU A 16 -41.01 -14.06 17.22
CA LEU A 16 -39.57 -14.03 17.00
C LEU A 16 -39.19 -12.66 16.44
N ALA A 17 -38.65 -11.79 17.30
CA ALA A 17 -37.99 -10.56 16.91
C ALA A 17 -36.64 -10.94 16.22
N VAL A 18 -36.62 -10.96 14.91
CA VAL A 18 -35.40 -11.07 14.13
C VAL A 18 -34.68 -9.72 14.25
N PHE A 19 -33.69 -9.64 15.14
CA PHE A 19 -32.73 -8.55 15.14
C PHE A 19 -31.84 -8.73 13.90
N GLY A 20 -32.24 -8.12 12.80
CA GLY A 20 -31.39 -7.96 11.63
C GLY A 20 -30.22 -7.05 12.02
N THR A 21 -29.03 -7.62 12.20
CA THR A 21 -27.79 -6.83 12.21
C THR A 21 -27.63 -6.23 10.82
N SER A 22 -28.00 -4.95 10.67
CA SER A 22 -27.66 -4.18 9.48
C SER A 22 -26.12 -4.16 9.40
N ALA A 23 -25.54 -4.91 8.47
CA ALA A 23 -24.15 -4.72 8.11
C ALA A 23 -24.03 -3.29 7.57
N HIS A 24 -23.50 -2.37 8.38
CA HIS A 24 -23.18 -1.03 7.92
C HIS A 24 -21.97 -1.18 6.98
N ALA A 25 -22.06 -0.69 5.74
CA ALA A 25 -20.91 -0.52 4.89
C ALA A 25 -19.93 0.42 5.60
N ALA A 26 -18.63 0.16 5.44
CA ALA A 26 -17.62 1.06 5.99
C ALA A 26 -17.75 2.46 5.38
N ASP A 27 -17.45 3.49 6.18
CA ASP A 27 -17.53 4.89 5.72
C ASP A 27 -16.46 5.22 4.68
N LEU A 28 -15.32 4.51 4.75
CA LEU A 28 -14.18 4.65 3.83
C LEU A 28 -13.76 3.29 3.28
N THR A 29 -13.79 3.18 1.95
CA THR A 29 -13.19 2.06 1.22
C THR A 29 -11.80 2.48 0.75
N VAL A 30 -10.76 1.79 1.21
CA VAL A 30 -9.35 2.09 0.95
C VAL A 30 -8.73 1.01 0.09
N GLY A 31 -8.30 1.37 -1.11
CA GLY A 31 -7.56 0.45 -1.99
C GLY A 31 -6.10 0.34 -1.57
N ALA A 32 -5.58 -0.89 -1.56
CA ALA A 32 -4.19 -1.19 -1.23
C ALA A 32 -3.74 -2.46 -1.97
N ASN A 33 -2.48 -2.52 -2.40
CA ASN A 33 -1.90 -3.75 -2.98
C ASN A 33 -1.38 -4.63 -1.84
N ILE A 34 -2.31 -5.38 -1.21
CA ILE A 34 -2.02 -6.17 -0.01
C ILE A 34 -1.01 -7.29 -0.33
N GLY A 35 0.07 -7.31 0.44
CA GLY A 35 1.24 -8.18 0.23
C GLY A 35 2.55 -7.39 0.11
N ASN A 36 2.47 -6.06 0.14
CA ASN A 36 3.59 -5.14 0.10
C ASN A 36 4.13 -4.87 1.52
N VAL A 37 4.97 -5.77 2.03
CA VAL A 37 5.57 -5.64 3.37
C VAL A 37 6.62 -4.51 3.40
N PRO A 38 6.70 -3.70 4.47
CA PRO A 38 5.89 -3.68 5.70
C PRO A 38 4.71 -2.69 5.64
N TRP A 39 4.30 -2.28 4.45
CA TRP A 39 3.31 -1.24 4.23
C TRP A 39 1.87 -1.70 4.49
N GLU A 40 1.43 -2.71 3.73
CA GLU A 40 0.13 -3.37 3.85
C GLU A 40 0.23 -4.85 3.48
N PHE A 41 -0.05 -5.72 4.41
CA PHE A 41 0.02 -7.17 4.22
C PHE A 41 -0.93 -7.90 5.18
N GLU A 42 -1.23 -9.15 4.87
CA GLU A 42 -1.95 -10.02 5.82
C GLU A 42 -0.97 -10.64 6.81
N ASP A 43 -1.25 -10.47 8.09
CA ASP A 43 -0.50 -11.14 9.16
C ASP A 43 -0.87 -12.64 9.26
N ALA A 44 -0.23 -13.36 10.16
CA ALA A 44 -0.46 -14.80 10.35
C ALA A 44 -1.90 -15.16 10.75
N SER A 45 -2.71 -14.19 11.19
CA SER A 45 -4.13 -14.37 11.51
C SER A 45 -5.05 -14.06 10.32
N GLY A 46 -4.51 -13.60 9.20
CA GLY A 46 -5.27 -13.13 8.04
C GLY A 46 -5.79 -11.69 8.18
N LYS A 47 -5.33 -10.97 9.20
CA LYS A 47 -5.69 -9.56 9.38
C LYS A 47 -4.75 -8.66 8.58
N VAL A 48 -5.32 -7.68 7.88
CA VAL A 48 -4.53 -6.65 7.20
C VAL A 48 -3.81 -5.79 8.23
N SER A 49 -2.51 -5.65 8.10
CA SER A 49 -1.57 -5.00 9.01
C SER A 49 -0.47 -4.30 8.22
N GLY A 50 0.24 -3.36 8.82
CA GLY A 50 1.34 -2.64 8.20
C GLY A 50 1.41 -1.19 8.61
N PHE A 51 2.51 -0.53 8.27
CA PHE A 51 2.71 0.90 8.55
C PHE A 51 1.57 1.77 8.00
N GLU A 52 1.18 1.53 6.76
CA GLU A 52 0.13 2.30 6.08
C GLU A 52 -1.26 1.95 6.59
N VAL A 53 -1.47 0.69 6.99
CA VAL A 53 -2.72 0.26 7.62
C VAL A 53 -2.93 0.97 8.95
N ASP A 54 -1.89 1.05 9.78
CA ASP A 54 -1.94 1.74 11.07
C ASP A 54 -2.15 3.25 10.88
N LEU A 55 -1.48 3.86 9.89
CA LEU A 55 -1.65 5.27 9.55
C LEU A 55 -3.10 5.58 9.14
N VAL A 56 -3.66 4.78 8.23
CA VAL A 56 -5.05 4.97 7.76
C VAL A 56 -6.06 4.75 8.88
N ASN A 57 -5.86 3.74 9.71
CA ASN A 57 -6.75 3.47 10.85
C ASN A 57 -6.77 4.65 11.83
N GLU A 58 -5.63 5.27 12.14
CA GLU A 58 -5.59 6.45 13.00
C GLU A 58 -6.22 7.67 12.31
N ILE A 59 -5.99 7.86 11.00
CA ILE A 59 -6.66 8.93 10.24
C ILE A 59 -8.18 8.77 10.31
N ALA A 60 -8.70 7.59 10.02
CA ALA A 60 -10.14 7.33 10.05
C ALA A 60 -10.73 7.53 11.45
N LYS A 61 -10.04 7.06 12.48
CA LYS A 61 -10.42 7.28 13.88
C LYS A 61 -10.53 8.78 14.22
N ARG A 62 -9.58 9.62 13.76
CA ARG A 62 -9.64 11.08 13.95
C ARG A 62 -10.78 11.73 13.19
N LEU A 63 -11.18 11.16 12.06
CA LEU A 63 -12.34 11.60 11.27
C LEU A 63 -13.69 11.03 11.79
N GLY A 64 -13.66 10.12 12.78
CA GLY A 64 -14.86 9.43 13.28
C GLY A 64 -15.47 8.47 12.26
N LYS A 65 -14.63 7.87 11.39
CA LYS A 65 -15.01 7.00 10.27
C LYS A 65 -14.52 5.57 10.47
N THR A 66 -15.24 4.63 9.90
CA THR A 66 -14.85 3.22 9.77
C THR A 66 -14.15 2.97 8.44
N VAL A 67 -13.25 1.96 8.39
CA VAL A 67 -12.42 1.63 7.20
C VAL A 67 -12.62 0.20 6.77
N GLU A 68 -12.70 -0.01 5.47
CA GLU A 68 -12.54 -1.30 4.80
C GLU A 68 -11.36 -1.21 3.82
N PHE A 69 -10.38 -2.12 3.96
CA PHE A 69 -9.29 -2.27 2.99
C PHE A 69 -9.70 -3.24 1.89
N VAL A 70 -9.52 -2.82 0.63
CA VAL A 70 -9.81 -3.63 -0.55
C VAL A 70 -8.50 -3.94 -1.27
N ASN A 71 -8.16 -5.23 -1.33
CA ASN A 71 -6.99 -5.68 -2.08
C ASN A 71 -7.18 -5.38 -3.57
N THR A 72 -6.28 -4.58 -4.12
CA THR A 72 -6.33 -4.11 -5.51
C THR A 72 -4.90 -4.10 -6.05
N PRO A 73 -4.62 -4.76 -7.19
CA PRO A 73 -3.31 -4.64 -7.84
C PRO A 73 -2.91 -3.17 -8.02
N PHE A 74 -1.61 -2.87 -7.89
CA PHE A 74 -1.11 -1.49 -7.85
C PHE A 74 -1.59 -0.63 -9.03
N ASN A 75 -1.50 -1.14 -10.26
CA ASN A 75 -1.99 -0.46 -11.47
C ASN A 75 -3.51 -0.25 -11.48
N GLY A 76 -4.25 -1.09 -10.76
CA GLY A 76 -5.72 -1.00 -10.61
C GLY A 76 -6.19 0.07 -9.63
N LEU A 77 -5.30 0.58 -8.74
CA LEU A 77 -5.65 1.59 -7.74
C LEU A 77 -6.08 2.92 -8.39
N PHE A 78 -5.41 3.34 -9.46
CA PHE A 78 -5.69 4.60 -10.15
C PHE A 78 -7.10 4.64 -10.75
N PRO A 79 -7.50 3.68 -11.62
CA PRO A 79 -8.87 3.68 -12.15
C PRO A 79 -9.92 3.40 -11.07
N ALA A 80 -9.58 2.72 -9.96
CA ALA A 80 -10.51 2.50 -8.87
C ALA A 80 -10.85 3.79 -8.12
N VAL A 81 -9.84 4.63 -7.84
CA VAL A 81 -10.03 5.96 -7.23
C VAL A 81 -10.78 6.88 -8.19
N GLN A 82 -10.37 6.95 -9.48
CA GLN A 82 -10.98 7.82 -10.48
C GLN A 82 -12.46 7.51 -10.73
N SER A 83 -12.86 6.25 -10.66
CA SER A 83 -14.26 5.82 -10.81
C SER A 83 -15.09 5.94 -9.53
N GLY A 84 -14.48 6.29 -8.40
CA GLY A 84 -15.14 6.32 -7.09
C GLY A 84 -15.47 4.93 -6.51
N ARG A 85 -14.90 3.87 -7.06
CA ARG A 85 -15.05 2.50 -6.52
C ARG A 85 -14.38 2.37 -5.15
N ILE A 86 -13.32 3.12 -4.91
CA ILE A 86 -12.66 3.32 -3.63
C ILE A 86 -12.56 4.81 -3.34
N ASN A 87 -12.63 5.20 -2.06
CA ASN A 87 -12.57 6.61 -1.65
C ASN A 87 -11.14 7.15 -1.72
N MET A 88 -10.16 6.33 -1.39
CA MET A 88 -8.74 6.67 -1.43
C MET A 88 -7.90 5.42 -1.63
N ALA A 89 -6.63 5.58 -2.03
CA ALA A 89 -5.66 4.51 -2.14
C ALA A 89 -4.39 4.84 -1.38
N ILE A 90 -3.80 3.82 -0.76
CA ILE A 90 -2.50 3.86 -0.10
C ILE A 90 -1.76 2.55 -0.42
N SER A 91 -0.54 2.64 -0.90
CA SER A 91 0.30 1.48 -1.27
C SER A 91 1.69 1.97 -1.69
N SER A 92 2.41 2.64 -0.79
CA SER A 92 3.68 3.32 -1.09
C SER A 92 3.62 4.14 -2.41
N ILE A 93 2.50 4.86 -2.63
CA ILE A 93 2.23 5.51 -3.91
C ILE A 93 3.06 6.79 -4.04
N THR A 94 4.06 6.75 -4.92
CA THR A 94 4.91 7.90 -5.22
C THR A 94 4.14 9.03 -5.90
N ILE A 95 4.29 10.24 -5.41
CA ILE A 95 3.83 11.45 -6.06
C ILE A 95 4.67 11.71 -7.30
N THR A 96 4.04 11.81 -8.48
CA THR A 96 4.71 12.21 -9.73
C THR A 96 3.89 13.27 -10.45
N GLU A 97 4.52 14.11 -11.25
CA GLU A 97 3.81 15.13 -12.07
C GLU A 97 2.73 14.48 -12.93
N LYS A 98 3.05 13.37 -13.58
CA LYS A 98 2.10 12.61 -14.41
C LYS A 98 0.87 12.12 -13.63
N ARG A 99 1.08 11.61 -12.40
CA ARG A 99 -0.03 11.16 -11.54
C ARG A 99 -0.88 12.35 -11.09
N LEU A 100 -0.26 13.49 -10.78
CA LEU A 100 -0.95 14.72 -10.39
C LEU A 100 -1.87 15.28 -11.48
N GLU A 101 -1.71 14.93 -12.75
CA GLU A 101 -2.64 15.32 -13.81
C GLU A 101 -4.05 14.77 -13.59
N SER A 102 -4.17 13.55 -13.06
CA SER A 102 -5.41 12.78 -13.01
C SER A 102 -5.93 12.47 -11.60
N VAL A 103 -5.11 12.63 -10.56
CA VAL A 103 -5.46 12.37 -9.17
C VAL A 103 -5.01 13.50 -8.25
N THR A 104 -5.47 13.48 -7.01
CA THR A 104 -5.04 14.38 -5.94
C THR A 104 -4.29 13.56 -4.88
N PHE A 105 -3.23 14.13 -4.32
CA PHE A 105 -2.49 13.57 -3.20
C PHE A 105 -2.60 14.46 -1.96
N ALA A 106 -2.64 13.87 -0.77
CA ALA A 106 -2.34 14.58 0.47
C ALA A 106 -0.85 14.95 0.53
N GLN A 107 -0.40 15.63 1.58
CA GLN A 107 1.03 15.82 1.81
C GLN A 107 1.74 14.46 1.94
N PRO A 108 3.03 14.36 1.54
CA PRO A 108 3.76 13.11 1.67
C PRO A 108 3.98 12.73 3.14
N TYR A 109 4.02 11.43 3.41
CA TYR A 109 4.26 10.86 4.75
C TYR A 109 5.55 10.03 4.83
N TYR A 110 6.22 9.76 3.70
CA TYR A 110 7.44 8.95 3.65
C TYR A 110 8.32 9.35 2.46
N ASP A 111 9.65 9.25 2.64
CA ASP A 111 10.63 9.47 1.57
C ASP A 111 11.27 8.14 1.17
N SER A 112 11.44 7.90 -0.13
CA SER A 112 12.00 6.67 -0.66
C SER A 112 12.94 6.92 -1.85
N ASP A 113 13.57 5.84 -2.26
CA ASP A 113 14.29 5.67 -3.52
C ASP A 113 13.98 4.29 -4.09
N GLN A 114 14.35 4.06 -5.34
CA GLN A 114 14.35 2.73 -5.93
C GLN A 114 15.60 1.94 -5.51
N SER A 115 15.61 0.64 -5.78
CA SER A 115 16.77 -0.22 -5.55
C SER A 115 16.77 -1.41 -6.47
N LEU A 116 17.97 -2.02 -6.67
CA LEU A 116 18.14 -3.30 -7.35
C LEU A 116 18.34 -4.40 -6.31
N THR A 117 17.47 -5.41 -6.33
CA THR A 117 17.56 -6.63 -5.53
C THR A 117 17.86 -7.82 -6.44
N VAL A 118 18.77 -8.68 -6.00
CA VAL A 118 19.21 -9.86 -6.74
C VAL A 118 19.37 -11.07 -5.80
N THR A 119 19.55 -12.27 -6.35
CA THR A 119 19.98 -13.42 -5.54
C THR A 119 21.44 -13.23 -5.10
N ALA A 120 21.76 -13.64 -3.86
CA ALA A 120 23.11 -13.51 -3.30
C ALA A 120 24.18 -14.24 -4.14
N ALA A 121 23.77 -15.31 -4.82
CA ALA A 121 24.64 -16.16 -5.65
C ALA A 121 24.81 -15.66 -7.11
N SER A 122 24.08 -14.62 -7.53
CA SER A 122 24.06 -14.17 -8.95
C SER A 122 25.36 -13.59 -9.46
N GLY A 123 26.25 -13.13 -8.57
CA GLY A 123 27.43 -12.37 -8.95
C GLY A 123 27.16 -10.94 -9.40
N ILE A 124 25.90 -10.51 -9.49
CA ILE A 124 25.50 -9.14 -9.83
C ILE A 124 25.77 -8.23 -8.64
N THR A 125 26.45 -7.11 -8.90
CA THR A 125 26.85 -6.13 -7.88
C THR A 125 26.17 -4.77 -8.06
N GLY A 126 25.49 -4.56 -9.18
CA GLY A 126 24.77 -3.33 -9.48
C GLY A 126 24.16 -3.33 -10.89
N LEU A 127 23.56 -2.21 -11.25
CA LEU A 127 22.87 -2.01 -12.53
C LEU A 127 23.74 -2.24 -13.75
N LYS A 128 25.04 -1.95 -13.64
CA LYS A 128 26.02 -2.16 -14.74
C LYS A 128 26.16 -3.63 -15.14
N ASP A 129 25.84 -4.55 -14.24
CA ASP A 129 25.89 -5.99 -14.49
C ASP A 129 24.59 -6.54 -15.10
N MET A 130 23.57 -5.67 -15.28
CA MET A 130 22.25 -6.06 -15.78
C MET A 130 22.13 -6.13 -17.30
N GLY A 131 23.22 -5.86 -18.04
CA GLY A 131 23.22 -5.92 -19.50
C GLY A 131 22.80 -7.28 -20.05
N GLY A 132 21.76 -7.31 -20.92
CA GLY A 132 21.17 -8.52 -21.49
C GLY A 132 20.32 -9.37 -20.54
N LYS A 133 20.16 -8.96 -19.28
CA LYS A 133 19.45 -9.70 -18.24
C LYS A 133 17.97 -9.32 -18.13
N VAL A 134 17.20 -10.18 -17.48
CA VAL A 134 15.76 -9.96 -17.20
C VAL A 134 15.61 -9.23 -15.87
N VAL A 135 14.97 -8.07 -15.89
CA VAL A 135 14.63 -7.32 -14.69
C VAL A 135 13.12 -7.42 -14.40
N GLY A 136 12.76 -7.75 -13.18
CA GLY A 136 11.38 -7.71 -12.68
C GLY A 136 11.03 -6.33 -12.15
N VAL A 137 9.78 -5.92 -12.32
CA VAL A 137 9.20 -4.67 -11.79
C VAL A 137 7.73 -4.87 -11.48
N ASP A 138 7.13 -4.04 -10.63
CA ASP A 138 5.67 -4.00 -10.46
C ASP A 138 5.02 -3.15 -11.56
N THR A 139 3.98 -3.69 -12.19
CA THR A 139 3.25 -3.06 -13.30
C THR A 139 2.79 -1.65 -12.93
N GLY A 140 3.25 -0.64 -13.69
CA GLY A 140 2.86 0.77 -13.53
C GLY A 140 3.46 1.48 -12.30
N SER A 141 4.41 0.84 -11.59
CA SER A 141 5.18 1.46 -10.51
C SER A 141 6.18 2.48 -11.04
N THR A 142 6.79 3.26 -10.14
CA THR A 142 7.92 4.13 -10.50
C THR A 142 9.17 3.32 -10.84
N GLY A 143 9.33 2.12 -10.27
CA GLY A 143 10.37 1.16 -10.68
C GLY A 143 10.20 0.68 -12.13
N ASP A 144 8.97 0.41 -12.57
CA ASP A 144 8.66 0.09 -13.97
C ASP A 144 9.00 1.27 -14.90
N MET A 145 8.55 2.47 -14.53
CA MET A 145 8.87 3.69 -15.31
C MET A 145 10.37 3.96 -15.36
N TRP A 146 11.08 3.74 -14.25
CA TRP A 146 12.52 3.90 -14.19
C TRP A 146 13.25 2.88 -15.10
N ALA A 147 12.88 1.61 -15.01
CA ALA A 147 13.47 0.55 -15.82
C ALA A 147 13.26 0.78 -17.31
N GLU A 148 12.05 1.18 -17.74
CA GLU A 148 11.78 1.54 -19.14
C GLU A 148 12.61 2.76 -19.58
N GLY A 149 12.71 3.80 -18.78
CA GLY A 149 13.44 5.02 -19.08
C GLY A 149 14.96 4.80 -19.18
N HIS A 150 15.51 3.78 -18.52
CA HIS A 150 16.95 3.48 -18.47
C HIS A 150 17.33 2.16 -19.17
N LYS A 151 16.36 1.56 -19.91
CA LYS A 151 16.56 0.27 -20.57
C LYS A 151 17.78 0.26 -21.51
N ASP A 152 17.93 1.28 -22.32
CA ASP A 152 19.03 1.39 -23.28
C ASP A 152 20.35 1.71 -22.58
N GLU A 153 20.32 2.57 -21.55
CA GLU A 153 21.51 2.96 -20.78
C GLU A 153 22.19 1.73 -20.15
N TYR A 154 21.40 0.90 -19.44
CA TYR A 154 21.90 -0.33 -18.80
C TYR A 154 21.83 -1.55 -19.69
N LYS A 155 21.34 -1.40 -20.94
CA LYS A 155 21.17 -2.51 -21.91
C LYS A 155 20.35 -3.66 -21.34
N LEU A 156 19.28 -3.35 -20.61
CA LEU A 156 18.41 -4.36 -20.02
C LEU A 156 17.81 -5.26 -21.12
N GLY A 157 17.81 -6.58 -20.90
CA GLY A 157 17.30 -7.53 -21.89
C GLY A 157 15.78 -7.50 -21.96
N GLU A 158 15.12 -7.94 -20.90
CA GLU A 158 13.66 -7.97 -20.76
C GLU A 158 13.26 -7.23 -19.49
N ILE A 159 12.15 -6.49 -19.54
CA ILE A 159 11.47 -5.94 -18.36
C ILE A 159 10.21 -6.77 -18.15
N ARG A 160 10.21 -7.59 -17.09
CA ARG A 160 9.09 -8.46 -16.73
C ARG A 160 8.26 -7.83 -15.63
N ARG A 161 6.95 -7.69 -15.89
CA ARG A 161 5.99 -7.01 -15.03
C ARG A 161 5.24 -8.00 -14.16
N PHE A 162 5.09 -7.65 -12.88
CA PHE A 162 4.39 -8.44 -11.87
C PHE A 162 3.25 -7.62 -11.24
N GLU A 163 2.29 -8.33 -10.65
CA GLU A 163 1.18 -7.74 -9.90
C GLU A 163 1.48 -7.79 -8.38
N GLY A 164 2.66 -7.29 -7.98
CA GLY A 164 3.10 -7.16 -6.61
C GLY A 164 4.40 -7.89 -6.27
N LEU A 165 4.92 -7.62 -5.08
CA LEU A 165 6.23 -8.06 -4.57
C LEU A 165 6.37 -9.58 -4.51
N GLN A 166 5.36 -10.30 -3.99
CA GLN A 166 5.49 -11.73 -3.72
C GLN A 166 5.75 -12.58 -4.98
N PRO A 167 4.97 -12.46 -6.08
CA PRO A 167 5.25 -13.23 -7.30
C PRO A 167 6.60 -12.84 -7.92
N ALA A 168 7.01 -11.57 -7.84
CA ALA A 168 8.30 -11.13 -8.34
C ALA A 168 9.47 -11.77 -7.59
N MET A 169 9.39 -11.83 -6.25
CA MET A 169 10.42 -12.47 -5.43
C MET A 169 10.51 -13.97 -5.65
N LEU A 170 9.38 -14.66 -5.87
CA LEU A 170 9.38 -16.08 -6.25
C LEU A 170 10.09 -16.31 -7.58
N ASP A 171 9.87 -15.45 -8.56
CA ASP A 171 10.53 -15.52 -9.86
C ASP A 171 12.04 -15.19 -9.77
N LEU A 172 12.41 -14.25 -8.90
CA LEU A 172 13.81 -13.92 -8.64
C LEU A 172 14.57 -15.11 -8.01
N VAL A 173 14.01 -15.72 -6.96
CA VAL A 173 14.61 -16.89 -6.31
C VAL A 173 14.69 -18.09 -7.25
N ALA A 174 13.69 -18.26 -8.11
CA ALA A 174 13.67 -19.34 -9.12
C ALA A 174 14.56 -19.07 -10.34
N GLY A 175 15.23 -17.91 -10.40
CA GLY A 175 16.11 -17.54 -11.54
C GLY A 175 15.35 -17.24 -12.85
N ARG A 176 14.06 -16.94 -12.76
CA ARG A 176 13.24 -16.53 -13.91
C ARG A 176 13.39 -15.04 -14.24
N VAL A 177 13.83 -14.24 -13.28
CA VAL A 177 14.38 -12.90 -13.46
C VAL A 177 15.75 -12.82 -12.78
N ASP A 178 16.64 -11.98 -13.27
CA ASP A 178 18.01 -11.82 -12.76
C ASP A 178 18.09 -10.75 -11.65
N GLY A 179 17.19 -9.79 -11.67
CA GLY A 179 17.08 -8.72 -10.67
C GLY A 179 15.67 -8.19 -10.59
N TYR A 180 15.38 -7.47 -9.49
CA TYR A 180 14.10 -6.82 -9.28
C TYR A 180 14.33 -5.37 -8.86
N ILE A 181 13.69 -4.43 -9.56
CA ILE A 181 13.75 -3.00 -9.25
C ILE A 181 12.44 -2.60 -8.58
N SER A 182 12.55 -2.11 -7.36
CA SER A 182 11.43 -1.60 -6.57
C SER A 182 11.93 -0.74 -5.41
N ASP A 183 11.01 -0.23 -4.62
CA ASP A 183 11.22 0.69 -3.51
C ASP A 183 12.13 0.11 -2.44
N ILE A 184 13.21 0.81 -2.13
CA ILE A 184 14.26 0.32 -1.22
C ILE A 184 13.75 -0.05 0.19
N PRO A 185 12.81 0.66 0.84
CA PRO A 185 12.37 0.30 2.17
C PRO A 185 11.67 -1.06 2.23
N ALA A 186 10.82 -1.35 1.24
CA ALA A 186 10.13 -2.64 1.12
C ALA A 186 11.13 -3.78 0.92
N LEU A 187 12.12 -3.57 0.04
CA LEU A 187 13.11 -4.60 -0.27
C LEU A 187 14.08 -4.85 0.87
N LEU A 188 14.55 -3.81 1.57
CA LEU A 188 15.38 -4.00 2.78
C LEU A 188 14.63 -4.75 3.87
N TYR A 189 13.33 -4.47 4.03
CA TYR A 189 12.50 -5.20 4.99
C TYR A 189 12.29 -6.66 4.55
N TYR A 190 12.03 -6.88 3.27
CA TYR A 190 11.76 -8.22 2.72
C TYR A 190 12.98 -9.16 2.81
N VAL A 191 14.19 -8.65 2.52
CA VAL A 191 15.41 -9.48 2.49
C VAL A 191 16.05 -9.69 3.86
N LYS A 192 15.60 -8.98 4.90
CA LYS A 192 16.21 -8.97 6.23
C LYS A 192 16.51 -10.35 6.79
N ASP A 193 15.59 -11.30 6.61
CA ASP A 193 15.71 -12.67 7.11
C ASP A 193 15.85 -13.70 5.99
N LYS A 194 16.31 -13.27 4.79
CA LYS A 194 16.46 -14.08 3.58
C LYS A 194 17.88 -13.95 3.00
N PRO A 195 18.84 -14.73 3.54
CA PRO A 195 20.25 -14.61 3.12
C PRO A 195 20.50 -14.94 1.65
N GLU A 196 19.57 -15.60 0.98
CA GLU A 196 19.60 -15.90 -0.45
C GLU A 196 19.34 -14.69 -1.35
N LEU A 197 18.86 -13.57 -0.78
CA LEU A 197 18.56 -12.32 -1.48
C LEU A 197 19.38 -11.16 -0.91
N LYS A 198 19.69 -10.17 -1.73
CA LYS A 198 20.35 -8.94 -1.30
C LYS A 198 19.93 -7.74 -2.15
N VAL A 199 19.77 -6.60 -1.52
CA VAL A 199 19.76 -5.29 -2.18
C VAL A 199 21.19 -4.92 -2.50
N VAL A 200 21.54 -4.76 -3.78
CA VAL A 200 22.93 -4.51 -4.21
C VAL A 200 23.19 -3.06 -4.61
N GLU A 201 22.16 -2.32 -4.96
CA GLU A 201 22.29 -0.91 -5.32
C GLU A 201 21.05 -0.12 -4.93
N ARG A 202 21.25 1.07 -4.33
CA ARG A 202 20.23 2.10 -4.17
C ARG A 202 20.24 2.98 -5.41
N ILE A 203 19.09 3.23 -5.95
CA ILE A 203 18.87 4.08 -7.13
C ILE A 203 18.24 5.39 -6.65
N PRO A 204 18.99 6.50 -6.57
CA PRO A 204 18.50 7.75 -6.02
C PRO A 204 17.43 8.37 -6.92
N THR A 205 16.17 8.21 -6.56
CA THR A 205 15.02 8.77 -7.29
C THR A 205 14.31 9.89 -6.54
N GLY A 206 14.56 10.03 -5.22
CA GLY A 206 13.99 11.08 -4.38
C GLY A 206 12.46 11.02 -4.28
N GLU A 207 11.91 9.82 -4.20
CA GLU A 207 10.47 9.56 -4.17
C GLU A 207 9.84 9.99 -2.85
N LYS A 208 8.57 10.38 -2.94
CA LYS A 208 7.74 10.72 -1.78
C LYS A 208 6.40 10.01 -1.89
N TYR A 209 6.03 9.26 -0.85
CA TYR A 209 4.76 8.55 -0.80
C TYR A 209 3.64 9.38 -0.21
N SER A 210 2.45 9.25 -0.78
CA SER A 210 1.26 9.90 -0.27
C SER A 210 0.00 9.06 -0.47
N ILE A 211 -1.08 9.42 0.23
CA ILE A 211 -2.42 8.92 0.02
C ILE A 211 -3.02 9.59 -1.22
N MET A 212 -3.59 8.77 -2.09
CA MET A 212 -4.17 9.18 -3.37
C MET A 212 -5.68 9.22 -3.32
N PHE A 213 -6.26 10.24 -3.93
CA PHE A 213 -7.71 10.50 -4.02
C PHE A 213 -8.12 10.79 -5.47
N ASN A 214 -9.42 10.71 -5.74
CA ASN A 214 -9.93 11.23 -7.00
C ASN A 214 -9.56 12.71 -7.16
N LYS A 215 -9.48 13.14 -8.40
CA LYS A 215 -9.09 14.53 -8.71
C LYS A 215 -10.04 15.53 -8.04
N ASN A 216 -9.47 16.46 -7.26
CA ASN A 216 -10.18 17.48 -6.51
C ASN A 216 -11.18 16.98 -5.45
N ASP A 217 -11.03 15.74 -4.97
CA ASP A 217 -11.87 15.20 -3.89
C ASP A 217 -11.65 15.99 -2.59
N PRO A 218 -12.69 16.53 -1.95
CA PRO A 218 -12.58 17.25 -0.68
C PRO A 218 -12.03 16.40 0.47
N LEU A 219 -12.21 15.07 0.43
CA LEU A 219 -11.64 14.14 1.40
C LEU A 219 -10.11 14.27 1.50
N ALA A 220 -9.43 14.60 0.40
CA ALA A 220 -7.99 14.85 0.40
C ALA A 220 -7.59 15.96 1.37
N THR A 221 -8.38 17.03 1.45
CA THR A 221 -8.13 18.17 2.37
C THR A 221 -8.39 17.77 3.82
N GLU A 222 -9.45 17.01 4.08
CA GLU A 222 -9.77 16.51 5.43
C GLU A 222 -8.66 15.58 5.94
N VAL A 223 -8.26 14.61 5.13
CA VAL A 223 -7.18 13.68 5.47
C VAL A 223 -5.85 14.41 5.64
N ASN A 224 -5.55 15.38 4.78
CA ASN A 224 -4.33 16.20 4.88
C ASN A 224 -4.25 16.96 6.20
N ALA A 225 -5.35 17.53 6.67
CA ALA A 225 -5.41 18.21 7.97
C ALA A 225 -5.10 17.24 9.13
N VAL A 226 -5.62 16.02 9.06
CA VAL A 226 -5.31 14.97 10.05
C VAL A 226 -3.84 14.58 9.98
N ILE A 227 -3.26 14.37 8.80
CA ILE A 227 -1.82 14.06 8.64
C ILE A 227 -0.97 15.18 9.27
N THR A 228 -1.33 16.45 9.08
CA THR A 228 -0.66 17.59 9.72
C THR A 228 -0.65 17.44 11.24
N THR A 229 -1.81 17.16 11.84
CA THR A 229 -1.94 16.95 13.28
C THR A 229 -1.10 15.75 13.76
N LEU A 230 -1.17 14.62 13.06
CA LEU A 230 -0.41 13.40 13.41
C LEU A 230 1.10 13.61 13.35
N LYS A 231 1.59 14.42 12.41
CA LYS A 231 3.02 14.80 12.36
C LYS A 231 3.40 15.69 13.54
N GLN A 232 2.59 16.72 13.83
CA GLN A 232 2.84 17.63 14.95
C GLN A 232 2.82 16.93 16.32
N GLU A 233 1.98 15.90 16.47
CA GLU A 233 1.94 15.05 17.66
C GLU A 233 3.06 14.00 17.71
N GLY A 234 3.86 13.85 16.64
CA GLY A 234 4.92 12.85 16.54
C GLY A 234 4.41 11.42 16.30
N PHE A 235 3.12 11.26 15.98
CA PHE A 235 2.52 9.93 15.78
C PHE A 235 3.16 9.19 14.60
N ILE A 236 3.32 9.84 13.43
CA ILE A 236 3.90 9.20 12.25
C ILE A 236 5.38 8.86 12.48
N ALA A 237 6.13 9.72 13.17
CA ALA A 237 7.53 9.43 13.56
C ALA A 237 7.61 8.22 14.50
N LYS A 238 6.69 8.09 15.46
CA LYS A 238 6.64 6.93 16.36
C LYS A 238 6.22 5.66 15.62
N LEU A 239 5.30 5.76 14.69
CA LEU A 239 4.90 4.65 13.83
C LEU A 239 6.08 4.16 12.97
N HIS A 240 6.86 5.09 12.40
CA HIS A 240 8.09 4.78 11.68
C HIS A 240 9.08 4.00 12.55
N GLU A 241 9.35 4.48 13.77
CA GLU A 241 10.25 3.77 14.71
C GLU A 241 9.75 2.36 15.02
N THR A 242 8.41 2.18 15.14
CA THR A 242 7.79 0.89 15.44
C THR A 242 8.00 -0.12 14.30
N TRP A 243 7.80 0.30 13.05
CA TRP A 243 7.86 -0.58 11.90
C TRP A 243 9.27 -0.78 11.33
N PHE A 244 10.10 0.26 11.35
CA PHE A 244 11.44 0.23 10.74
C PHE A 244 12.58 0.13 11.75
N GLY A 245 12.30 0.23 13.06
CA GLY A 245 13.29 0.08 14.13
C GLY A 245 14.25 1.26 14.27
N ALA A 246 14.01 2.36 13.55
CA ALA A 246 14.84 3.57 13.58
C ALA A 246 13.96 4.83 13.63
N LYS A 247 14.47 5.88 14.25
CA LYS A 247 13.81 7.19 14.24
C LYS A 247 13.93 7.81 12.84
N ALA A 248 12.83 8.42 12.38
CA ALA A 248 12.87 9.27 11.21
C ALA A 248 13.59 10.58 11.51
N GLU A 249 14.35 11.11 10.56
CA GLU A 249 15.01 12.41 10.68
C GLU A 249 14.00 13.55 10.56
N ASP A 250 14.21 14.67 11.26
CA ASP A 250 13.28 15.79 11.34
C ASP A 250 12.99 16.46 9.99
N THR A 251 13.89 16.31 9.01
CA THR A 251 13.76 16.88 7.65
C THR A 251 12.95 16.01 6.69
N THR A 252 12.64 14.76 7.09
CA THR A 252 11.93 13.82 6.24
C THR A 252 10.44 14.11 6.15
N SER A 253 9.80 13.63 5.07
CA SER A 253 8.34 13.70 4.91
C SER A 253 7.57 12.99 6.03
N THR A 254 8.20 12.10 6.77
CA THR A 254 7.62 11.41 7.93
C THR A 254 7.37 12.36 9.10
N VAL A 255 8.25 13.35 9.28
CA VAL A 255 8.23 14.29 10.43
C VAL A 255 7.77 15.68 10.00
N ALA A 256 8.35 16.22 8.95
CA ALA A 256 8.08 17.59 8.50
C ALA A 256 6.64 17.75 7.97
N VAL A 257 5.94 18.78 8.43
CA VAL A 257 4.66 19.19 7.85
C VAL A 257 4.94 19.86 6.50
N LEU A 258 4.32 19.37 5.45
CA LEU A 258 4.52 19.80 4.08
C LEU A 258 3.18 20.21 3.44
N ASP A 259 3.23 20.96 2.38
CA ASP A 259 2.04 21.28 1.59
C ASP A 259 1.54 20.07 0.78
N MET A 260 0.26 20.10 0.45
CA MET A 260 -0.28 19.17 -0.54
C MET A 260 0.39 19.46 -1.90
N PRO A 261 0.85 18.41 -2.61
CA PRO A 261 1.49 18.60 -3.90
C PRO A 261 0.50 19.13 -4.93
N LYS A 262 0.97 20.02 -5.79
CA LYS A 262 0.19 20.60 -6.90
C LYS A 262 0.89 20.22 -8.20
N GLY A 263 0.13 19.74 -9.17
CA GLY A 263 0.61 19.61 -10.55
C GLY A 263 0.90 20.98 -11.16
N LYS A 264 1.82 21.01 -12.09
CA LYS A 264 2.15 22.22 -12.88
C LYS A 264 1.05 22.58 -13.84
#